data_e23fbe5160cfcd845d96e52772bdbf3a
#
_entry.id   e23fbe5160cfcd845d96e52772bdbf3a
#
_cell.length_a   1.000
_cell.length_b   1.000
_cell.length_c   1.000
_cell.angle_alpha   90.00
_cell.angle_beta   90.00
_cell.angle_gamma   90.00
#
_symmetry.space_group_name_H-M   'P 1'
#
loop_
_entity.id
_entity.type
_entity.pdbx_description
1 polymer ?
#
loop_
_entity_poly.entity_id
_entity_poly.type
_entity_poly.pdbx_seq_one_letter_code
_entity_poly.pdbx_strand_id
1 'polypeptide(L)'
;MSTHTDLVPGVDDAAGEAAASGRGRRRTREPVSPVGLDALAEQLVAQARENGLALTGPGGLLSGLTRQILQTALETELTEHLGHERGGVPGTDGNIRNGHTAKTVRTEIGDVRIQVPRDRAGSFEPVMVPKHARRLTGFDEQVISLYAKGMTTGDIANHLADVYGSQVSRDLVSR
;
A
#
# COMPACT_ATOMS: atom_id res chain seq x y z
N MET A 1 9.23 86.79 3.32
CA MET A 1 9.50 86.52 4.75
C MET A 1 9.56 85.01 4.85
N SER A 2 10.71 84.54 4.84
CA SER A 2 11.49 83.90 5.90
C SER A 2 11.06 82.44 6.06
N THR A 3 11.86 81.59 5.56
CA THR A 3 12.96 80.77 6.16
C THR A 3 12.40 79.51 6.76
N HIS A 4 12.84 78.38 6.63
CA HIS A 4 14.12 77.77 6.75
C HIS A 4 13.92 76.25 6.83
N THR A 5 14.66 75.54 6.06
CA THR A 5 15.71 74.63 6.49
C THR A 5 15.21 73.25 6.95
N ASP A 6 15.54 72.28 6.12
CA ASP A 6 16.62 71.30 6.30
C ASP A 6 16.26 70.13 7.18
N LEU A 7 16.28 68.96 6.75
CA LEU A 7 17.34 67.99 6.90
C LEU A 7 16.88 66.61 6.43
N VAL A 8 17.52 66.05 5.46
CA VAL A 8 17.70 64.63 5.27
C VAL A 8 18.87 64.23 6.21
N PRO A 9 19.04 63.08 6.75
CA PRO A 9 19.10 61.82 6.02
C PRO A 9 18.65 60.56 6.81
N GLY A 10 18.55 59.46 6.16
CA GLY A 10 18.49 58.15 6.80
C GLY A 10 18.18 57.05 5.81
N VAL A 11 19.21 56.65 5.11
CA VAL A 11 19.29 55.30 4.45
C VAL A 11 19.37 54.27 5.55
N ASP A 12 18.56 53.24 5.40
CA ASP A 12 18.85 51.87 5.85
C ASP A 12 17.72 51.01 5.26
N ASP A 13 18.00 50.27 4.22
CA ASP A 13 18.59 48.96 4.17
C ASP A 13 17.86 47.99 5.14
N ALA A 14 17.08 47.10 4.55
CA ALA A 14 17.00 45.73 5.00
C ALA A 14 16.00 44.92 4.18
N ALA A 15 16.56 44.11 3.38
CA ALA A 15 16.39 42.68 3.41
C ALA A 15 14.99 42.15 3.07
N GLY A 16 14.98 41.57 1.89
CA GLY A 16 14.00 40.62 1.45
C GLY A 16 13.76 39.51 2.46
N GLU A 17 12.52 39.26 2.70
CA GLU A 17 12.10 38.08 3.41
C GLU A 17 11.53 37.09 2.44
N ALA A 18 12.34 36.06 2.24
CA ALA A 18 12.10 34.93 1.40
C ALA A 18 10.85 34.16 1.87
N ALA A 19 9.96 33.91 0.94
CA ALA A 19 8.86 32.98 1.10
C ALA A 19 9.40 31.60 1.52
N ALA A 20 9.15 31.24 2.77
CA ALA A 20 9.44 29.92 3.30
C ALA A 20 8.45 28.92 2.69
N SER A 21 8.94 28.20 1.70
CA SER A 21 8.37 26.96 1.19
C SER A 21 8.11 25.98 2.34
N GLY A 22 6.84 25.81 2.67
CA GLY A 22 6.39 24.78 3.60
C GLY A 22 6.65 23.38 3.03
N ARG A 23 7.83 22.84 3.30
CA ARG A 23 8.11 21.42 3.11
C ARG A 23 7.19 20.64 4.04
N GLY A 24 6.17 20.00 3.47
CA GLY A 24 5.34 19.06 4.17
C GLY A 24 6.22 18.03 4.89
N ARG A 25 6.21 18.07 6.21
CA ARG A 25 6.80 17.04 7.06
C ARG A 25 6.13 15.71 6.71
N ARG A 26 6.83 14.87 5.96
CA ARG A 26 6.53 13.44 5.91
C ARG A 26 6.46 12.97 7.35
N ARG A 27 5.26 12.64 7.81
CA ARG A 27 5.10 11.90 9.07
C ARG A 27 5.77 10.56 8.88
N THR A 28 7.01 10.42 9.33
CA THR A 28 7.63 9.13 9.59
C THR A 28 6.77 8.46 10.65
N ARG A 29 6.00 7.45 10.25
CA ARG A 29 5.35 6.56 11.22
C ARG A 29 6.45 5.90 12.03
N GLU A 30 6.42 6.09 13.34
CA GLU A 30 7.29 5.37 14.25
C GLU A 30 7.08 3.86 14.05
N PRO A 31 8.15 3.06 14.04
CA PRO A 31 8.01 1.62 13.97
C PRO A 31 7.24 1.14 15.20
N VAL A 32 6.21 0.35 14.97
CA VAL A 32 5.43 -0.28 16.04
C VAL A 32 6.39 -1.11 16.90
N SER A 33 6.44 -0.83 18.19
CA SER A 33 7.33 -1.54 19.13
C SER A 33 7.11 -3.06 19.06
N PRO A 34 8.18 -3.85 19.08
CA PRO A 34 8.09 -5.31 18.97
C PRO A 34 7.18 -5.98 20.03
N VAL A 35 6.99 -5.34 21.18
CA VAL A 35 6.11 -5.81 22.27
C VAL A 35 4.63 -5.95 21.86
N GLY A 36 4.17 -5.11 20.91
CA GLY A 36 2.79 -5.20 20.44
C GLY A 36 2.55 -6.33 19.43
N LEU A 37 3.60 -6.81 18.78
CA LEU A 37 3.53 -7.87 17.78
C LEU A 37 3.49 -9.26 18.40
N ASP A 38 4.27 -9.48 19.44
CA ASP A 38 4.26 -10.74 20.17
C ASP A 38 2.87 -10.98 20.76
N ALA A 39 2.26 -9.95 21.37
CA ALA A 39 0.91 -10.03 21.90
C ALA A 39 -0.14 -10.30 20.79
N LEU A 40 0.00 -9.65 19.62
CA LEU A 40 -0.90 -9.88 18.49
C LEU A 40 -0.72 -11.29 17.92
N ALA A 41 0.53 -11.75 17.77
CA ALA A 41 0.83 -13.11 17.31
C ALA A 41 0.28 -14.16 18.28
N GLU A 42 0.46 -13.96 19.57
CA GLU A 42 -0.12 -14.82 20.61
C GLU A 42 -1.65 -14.86 20.54
N GLN A 43 -2.30 -13.70 20.39
CA GLN A 43 -3.75 -13.62 20.21
C GLN A 43 -4.23 -14.37 18.97
N LEU A 44 -3.57 -14.18 17.83
CA LEU A 44 -3.92 -14.86 16.58
C LEU A 44 -3.74 -16.37 16.69
N VAL A 45 -2.65 -16.83 17.32
CA VAL A 45 -2.40 -18.26 17.56
C VAL A 45 -3.41 -18.84 18.55
N ALA A 46 -3.73 -18.11 19.62
CA ALA A 46 -4.76 -18.52 20.59
C ALA A 46 -6.12 -18.64 19.91
N GLN A 47 -6.51 -17.65 19.13
CA GLN A 47 -7.78 -17.64 18.38
C GLN A 47 -7.85 -18.75 17.34
N ALA A 48 -6.72 -19.05 16.66
CA ALA A 48 -6.63 -20.18 15.74
C ALA A 48 -6.84 -21.53 16.46
N ARG A 49 -6.23 -21.68 17.65
CA ARG A 49 -6.41 -22.89 18.48
C ARG A 49 -7.84 -23.04 18.99
N GLU A 50 -8.45 -21.99 19.49
CA GLU A 50 -9.85 -21.99 19.95
C GLU A 50 -10.82 -22.36 18.82
N ASN A 51 -10.57 -21.88 17.60
CA ASN A 51 -11.38 -22.18 16.42
C ASN A 51 -10.99 -23.50 15.72
N GLY A 52 -10.01 -24.24 16.24
CA GLY A 52 -9.51 -25.47 15.63
C GLY A 52 -8.83 -25.27 14.26
N LEU A 53 -8.32 -24.06 13.99
CA LEU A 53 -7.66 -23.73 12.74
C LEU A 53 -6.19 -24.19 12.78
N ALA A 54 -5.76 -24.90 11.73
CA ALA A 54 -4.35 -25.21 11.55
C ALA A 54 -3.55 -23.92 11.25
N LEU A 55 -2.27 -23.88 11.60
CA LEU A 55 -1.39 -22.77 11.28
C LEU A 55 -1.15 -22.67 9.77
N THR A 56 -0.93 -23.82 9.12
CA THR A 56 -0.64 -23.95 7.70
C THR A 56 -1.70 -24.80 6.99
N GLY A 57 -1.61 -24.87 5.66
CA GLY A 57 -2.51 -25.65 4.83
C GLY A 57 -3.78 -24.90 4.39
N PRO A 58 -4.65 -25.57 3.64
CA PRO A 58 -5.88 -24.96 3.12
C PRO A 58 -6.80 -24.50 4.27
N GLY A 59 -7.13 -23.21 4.29
CA GLY A 59 -7.96 -22.63 5.36
C GLY A 59 -7.22 -22.36 6.69
N GLY A 60 -5.93 -22.60 6.75
CA GLY A 60 -5.10 -22.27 7.92
C GLY A 60 -4.90 -20.77 8.12
N LEU A 61 -4.38 -20.40 9.30
CA LEU A 61 -4.16 -19.01 9.69
C LEU A 61 -3.29 -18.25 8.68
N LEU A 62 -2.17 -18.84 8.24
CA LEU A 62 -1.26 -18.22 7.29
C LEU A 62 -1.92 -18.06 5.91
N SER A 63 -2.69 -19.03 5.44
CA SER A 63 -3.46 -18.91 4.20
C SER A 63 -4.51 -17.79 4.29
N GLY A 64 -5.11 -17.59 5.46
CA GLY A 64 -6.02 -16.49 5.75
C GLY A 64 -5.32 -15.13 5.68
N LEU A 65 -4.15 -15.01 6.30
CA LEU A 65 -3.31 -13.80 6.28
C LEU A 65 -2.87 -13.46 4.87
N THR A 66 -2.32 -14.43 4.14
CA THR A 66 -1.90 -14.26 2.73
C THR A 66 -3.06 -13.79 1.86
N ARG A 67 -4.23 -14.40 2.00
CA ARG A 67 -5.44 -13.96 1.28
C ARG A 67 -5.79 -12.51 1.58
N GLN A 68 -5.78 -12.11 2.86
CA GLN A 68 -6.12 -10.75 3.26
C GLN A 68 -5.15 -9.72 2.67
N ILE A 69 -3.85 -10.01 2.71
CA ILE A 69 -2.81 -9.13 2.13
C ILE A 69 -3.01 -8.99 0.62
N LEU A 70 -3.18 -10.11 -0.10
CA LEU A 70 -3.39 -10.08 -1.54
C LEU A 70 -4.65 -9.30 -1.93
N GLN A 71 -5.75 -9.48 -1.21
CA GLN A 71 -6.98 -8.76 -1.50
C GLN A 71 -6.86 -7.26 -1.20
N THR A 72 -6.18 -6.89 -0.11
CA THR A 72 -5.91 -5.49 0.21
C THR A 72 -5.05 -4.84 -0.87
N ALA A 73 -3.98 -5.49 -1.31
CA ALA A 73 -3.11 -4.98 -2.36
C ALA A 73 -3.86 -4.80 -3.69
N LEU A 74 -4.65 -5.79 -4.10
CA LEU A 74 -5.46 -5.72 -5.31
C LEU A 74 -6.51 -4.59 -5.29
N GLU A 75 -7.12 -4.33 -4.14
CA GLU A 75 -8.04 -3.19 -3.97
C GLU A 75 -7.31 -1.85 -4.05
N THR A 76 -6.09 -1.76 -3.50
CA THR A 76 -5.24 -0.58 -3.62
C THR A 76 -4.85 -0.34 -5.08
N GLU A 77 -4.34 -1.35 -5.78
CA GLU A 77 -4.02 -1.27 -7.21
C GLU A 77 -5.22 -0.80 -8.06
N LEU A 78 -6.42 -1.35 -7.78
CA LEU A 78 -7.63 -0.92 -8.49
C LEU A 78 -8.01 0.53 -8.15
N THR A 79 -7.83 0.97 -6.90
CA THR A 79 -8.07 2.37 -6.50
C THR A 79 -7.15 3.32 -7.24
N GLU A 80 -5.86 2.99 -7.33
CA GLU A 80 -4.86 3.75 -8.09
C GLU A 80 -5.19 3.78 -9.58
N HIS A 81 -5.56 2.63 -10.16
CA HIS A 81 -5.94 2.52 -11.57
C HIS A 81 -7.16 3.38 -11.92
N LEU A 82 -8.16 3.42 -11.05
CA LEU A 82 -9.38 4.20 -11.26
C LEU A 82 -9.23 5.68 -10.87
N GLY A 83 -8.23 6.02 -10.05
CA GLY A 83 -8.02 7.38 -9.53
C GLY A 83 -9.07 7.83 -8.51
N HIS A 84 -9.92 6.92 -8.00
CA HIS A 84 -10.92 7.26 -6.98
C HIS A 84 -11.19 6.08 -6.03
N GLU A 85 -11.53 6.41 -4.79
CA GLU A 85 -11.92 5.46 -3.76
C GLU A 85 -13.27 4.78 -4.04
N ARG A 86 -13.57 3.73 -3.29
CA ARG A 86 -14.85 3.03 -3.37
C ARG A 86 -16.00 3.98 -2.99
N GLY A 87 -16.95 4.16 -3.92
CA GLY A 87 -18.07 5.11 -3.76
C GLY A 87 -17.70 6.56 -4.06
N GLY A 88 -16.45 6.82 -4.48
CA GLY A 88 -16.02 8.13 -4.95
C GLY A 88 -16.57 8.48 -6.34
N VAL A 89 -16.35 9.73 -6.74
CA VAL A 89 -16.76 10.22 -8.06
C VAL A 89 -15.81 9.65 -9.11
N PRO A 90 -16.31 9.01 -10.17
CA PRO A 90 -15.48 8.53 -11.27
C PRO A 90 -14.68 9.65 -11.93
N GLY A 91 -13.49 9.31 -12.40
CA GLY A 91 -12.70 10.22 -13.23
C GLY A 91 -13.37 10.57 -14.55
N THR A 92 -12.67 11.33 -15.37
CA THR A 92 -13.18 11.82 -16.68
C THR A 92 -13.48 10.70 -17.67
N ASP A 93 -12.87 9.53 -17.49
CA ASP A 93 -13.11 8.31 -18.27
C ASP A 93 -14.38 7.56 -17.89
N GLY A 94 -14.99 7.89 -16.74
CA GLY A 94 -16.20 7.26 -16.23
C GLY A 94 -16.02 5.79 -15.82
N ASN A 95 -14.77 5.30 -15.71
CA ASN A 95 -14.51 3.93 -15.34
C ASN A 95 -14.80 3.70 -13.85
N ILE A 96 -15.43 2.61 -13.51
CA ILE A 96 -15.87 2.28 -12.15
C ILE A 96 -15.59 0.82 -11.82
N ARG A 97 -15.60 0.50 -10.53
CA ARG A 97 -15.51 -0.88 -10.03
C ARG A 97 -16.67 -1.74 -10.56
N ASN A 98 -16.35 -2.96 -10.96
CA ASN A 98 -17.32 -3.90 -11.53
C ASN A 98 -17.24 -5.29 -10.87
N GLY A 99 -17.36 -5.31 -9.55
CA GLY A 99 -17.33 -6.55 -8.76
C GLY A 99 -15.97 -7.25 -8.76
N HIS A 100 -16.01 -8.56 -8.49
CA HIS A 100 -14.82 -9.39 -8.31
C HIS A 100 -14.91 -10.69 -9.10
N THR A 101 -13.77 -11.30 -9.37
CA THR A 101 -13.66 -12.66 -9.91
C THR A 101 -12.87 -13.53 -8.96
N ALA A 102 -13.40 -14.69 -8.59
CA ALA A 102 -12.68 -15.65 -7.77
C ALA A 102 -11.49 -16.24 -8.54
N LYS A 103 -10.34 -16.27 -7.92
CA LYS A 103 -9.12 -16.86 -8.46
C LYS A 103 -8.42 -17.68 -7.37
N THR A 104 -7.92 -18.84 -7.72
CA THR A 104 -7.05 -19.62 -6.83
C THR A 104 -5.62 -19.46 -7.29
N VAL A 105 -4.76 -19.04 -6.37
CA VAL A 105 -3.31 -18.94 -6.57
C VAL A 105 -2.62 -19.96 -5.67
N ARG A 106 -1.61 -20.63 -6.21
CA ARG A 106 -0.78 -21.57 -5.49
C ARG A 106 0.39 -20.85 -4.87
N THR A 107 0.56 -21.01 -3.56
CA THR A 107 1.65 -20.47 -2.77
C THR A 107 2.42 -21.61 -2.09
N GLU A 108 3.51 -21.33 -1.41
CA GLU A 108 4.29 -22.33 -0.67
C GLU A 108 3.49 -22.95 0.50
N ILE A 109 2.58 -22.17 1.09
CA ILE A 109 1.71 -22.64 2.20
C ILE A 109 0.41 -23.31 1.70
N GLY A 110 0.22 -23.41 0.38
CA GLY A 110 -0.93 -24.08 -0.24
C GLY A 110 -1.73 -23.20 -1.19
N ASP A 111 -2.89 -23.69 -1.58
CA ASP A 111 -3.78 -22.97 -2.48
C ASP A 111 -4.58 -21.91 -1.72
N VAL A 112 -4.48 -20.66 -2.18
CA VAL A 112 -5.17 -19.51 -1.60
C VAL A 112 -6.22 -19.00 -2.58
N ARG A 113 -7.49 -19.03 -2.18
CA ARG A 113 -8.60 -18.47 -2.97
C ARG A 113 -8.78 -17.00 -2.65
N ILE A 114 -8.60 -16.15 -3.65
CA ILE A 114 -8.73 -14.68 -3.56
C ILE A 114 -9.86 -14.16 -4.43
N GLN A 115 -10.31 -12.94 -4.14
CA GLN A 115 -11.25 -12.18 -4.94
C GLN A 115 -10.48 -11.07 -5.66
N VAL A 116 -10.30 -11.21 -6.98
CA VAL A 116 -9.63 -10.22 -7.81
C VAL A 116 -10.65 -9.18 -8.25
N PRO A 117 -10.50 -7.90 -7.90
CA PRO A 117 -11.43 -6.86 -8.29
C PRO A 117 -11.33 -6.59 -9.81
N ARG A 118 -12.38 -6.02 -10.36
CA ARG A 118 -12.49 -5.65 -11.78
C ARG A 118 -13.02 -4.24 -11.92
N ASP A 119 -12.63 -3.60 -12.99
CA ASP A 119 -13.22 -2.37 -13.49
C ASP A 119 -14.27 -2.66 -14.60
N ARG A 120 -15.08 -1.67 -14.90
CA ARG A 120 -16.14 -1.78 -15.91
C ARG A 120 -15.57 -1.83 -17.33
N ALA A 121 -14.51 -1.09 -17.59
CA ALA A 121 -13.86 -1.05 -18.90
C ALA A 121 -13.02 -2.32 -19.17
N GLY A 122 -12.72 -3.15 -18.14
CA GLY A 122 -11.89 -4.34 -18.28
C GLY A 122 -10.41 -4.03 -18.51
N SER A 123 -10.00 -2.79 -18.27
CA SER A 123 -8.64 -2.29 -18.50
C SER A 123 -7.70 -2.56 -17.32
N PHE A 124 -8.23 -2.88 -16.16
CA PHE A 124 -7.42 -3.17 -14.98
C PHE A 124 -6.57 -4.43 -15.15
N GLU A 125 -5.27 -4.28 -15.03
CA GLU A 125 -4.30 -5.37 -15.04
C GLU A 125 -3.51 -5.39 -13.73
N PRO A 126 -3.87 -6.27 -12.78
CA PRO A 126 -3.20 -6.33 -11.50
C PRO A 126 -1.74 -6.81 -11.66
N VAL A 127 -0.84 -6.11 -10.99
CA VAL A 127 0.61 -6.39 -10.98
C VAL A 127 0.93 -7.47 -9.95
N MET A 128 0.35 -7.37 -8.75
CA MET A 128 0.58 -8.31 -7.66
C MET A 128 0.16 -9.74 -8.03
N VAL A 129 -0.97 -9.90 -8.71
CA VAL A 129 -1.48 -11.19 -9.16
C VAL A 129 -1.90 -11.09 -10.62
N PRO A 130 -0.95 -11.16 -11.57
CA PRO A 130 -1.23 -11.04 -13.00
C PRO A 130 -2.36 -11.97 -13.46
N LYS A 131 -3.14 -11.55 -14.46
CA LYS A 131 -4.34 -12.27 -14.94
C LYS A 131 -4.12 -13.77 -15.14
N HIS A 132 -2.98 -14.18 -15.65
CA HIS A 132 -2.66 -15.58 -15.98
C HIS A 132 -1.81 -16.29 -14.92
N ALA A 133 -1.28 -15.57 -13.92
CA ALA A 133 -0.48 -16.17 -12.87
C ALA A 133 -1.33 -17.09 -12.00
N ARG A 134 -0.89 -18.35 -11.87
CA ARG A 134 -1.51 -19.36 -10.99
C ARG A 134 -0.62 -19.71 -9.80
N ARG A 135 0.61 -19.22 -9.78
CA ARG A 135 1.60 -19.48 -8.74
C ARG A 135 2.29 -18.18 -8.33
N LEU A 136 2.48 -18.01 -7.06
CA LEU A 136 3.23 -16.91 -6.45
C LEU A 136 4.38 -17.54 -5.66
N THR A 137 5.55 -17.65 -6.28
CA THR A 137 6.75 -18.25 -5.66
C THR A 137 7.47 -17.21 -4.82
N GLY A 138 7.93 -17.60 -3.63
CA GLY A 138 8.64 -16.71 -2.69
C GLY A 138 7.75 -15.68 -1.98
N PHE A 139 6.46 -15.64 -2.30
CA PHE A 139 5.53 -14.68 -1.73
C PHE A 139 5.32 -14.90 -0.23
N ASP A 140 5.10 -16.12 0.18
CA ASP A 140 4.81 -16.46 1.57
C ASP A 140 6.00 -16.19 2.48
N GLU A 141 7.23 -16.50 2.04
CA GLU A 141 8.45 -16.20 2.78
C GLU A 141 8.61 -14.70 3.00
N GLN A 142 8.31 -13.89 1.97
CA GLN A 142 8.34 -12.44 2.08
C GLN A 142 7.29 -11.94 3.05
N VAL A 143 6.04 -12.42 2.95
CA VAL A 143 4.96 -12.05 3.87
C VAL A 143 5.32 -12.37 5.31
N ILE A 144 5.79 -13.59 5.59
CA ILE A 144 6.19 -14.02 6.93
C ILE A 144 7.36 -13.17 7.45
N SER A 145 8.37 -12.91 6.61
CA SER A 145 9.52 -12.09 6.99
C SER A 145 9.11 -10.65 7.34
N LEU A 146 8.24 -10.04 6.53
CA LEU A 146 7.78 -8.67 6.75
C LEU A 146 6.86 -8.57 7.98
N TYR A 147 6.01 -9.57 8.17
CA TYR A 147 5.16 -9.67 9.36
C TYR A 147 5.98 -9.83 10.64
N ALA A 148 7.01 -10.69 10.61
CA ALA A 148 7.95 -10.85 11.72
C ALA A 148 8.76 -9.59 12.04
N LYS A 149 8.92 -8.68 11.07
CA LYS A 149 9.52 -7.35 11.28
C LYS A 149 8.53 -6.30 11.81
N GLY A 150 7.29 -6.69 12.04
CA GLY A 150 6.30 -5.82 12.65
C GLY A 150 5.47 -4.98 11.70
N MET A 151 5.44 -5.31 10.43
CA MET A 151 4.61 -4.60 9.47
C MET A 151 3.14 -5.02 9.57
N THR A 152 2.23 -4.07 9.47
CA THR A 152 0.81 -4.37 9.34
C THR A 152 0.50 -5.01 7.98
N THR A 153 -0.65 -5.66 7.85
CA THR A 153 -1.09 -6.24 6.56
C THR A 153 -1.16 -5.20 5.45
N GLY A 154 -1.54 -3.96 5.77
CA GLY A 154 -1.54 -2.85 4.82
C GLY A 154 -0.13 -2.42 4.40
N ASP A 155 0.80 -2.30 5.37
CA ASP A 155 2.19 -1.95 5.07
C ASP A 155 2.87 -3.04 4.24
N ILE A 156 2.59 -4.33 4.52
CA ILE A 156 3.09 -5.45 3.73
C ILE A 156 2.52 -5.40 2.30
N ALA A 157 1.21 -5.15 2.16
CA ALA A 157 0.59 -5.03 0.84
C ALA A 157 1.23 -3.92 0.00
N ASN A 158 1.45 -2.74 0.60
CA ASN A 158 2.11 -1.62 -0.08
C ASN A 158 3.57 -1.95 -0.45
N HIS A 159 4.32 -2.55 0.48
CA HIS A 159 5.71 -2.95 0.22
C HIS A 159 5.82 -3.97 -0.92
N LEU A 160 4.94 -4.97 -0.94
CA LEU A 160 4.93 -5.97 -1.99
C LEU A 160 4.50 -5.38 -3.34
N ALA A 161 3.55 -4.43 -3.36
CA ALA A 161 3.17 -3.70 -4.57
C ALA A 161 4.37 -2.93 -5.15
N ASP A 162 5.15 -2.24 -4.31
CA ASP A 162 6.37 -1.54 -4.72
C ASP A 162 7.42 -2.50 -5.30
N VAL A 163 7.64 -3.65 -4.64
CA VAL A 163 8.62 -4.65 -5.09
C VAL A 163 8.20 -5.30 -6.40
N TYR A 164 6.98 -5.79 -6.49
CA TYR A 164 6.48 -6.46 -7.69
C TYR A 164 6.25 -5.46 -8.83
N GLY A 165 5.76 -4.26 -8.54
CA GLY A 165 5.61 -3.17 -9.51
C GLY A 165 6.95 -2.76 -10.12
N SER A 166 8.02 -2.68 -9.32
CA SER A 166 9.36 -2.36 -9.80
C SER A 166 9.96 -3.48 -10.67
N GLN A 167 9.63 -4.74 -10.42
CA GLN A 167 10.09 -5.87 -11.23
C GLN A 167 9.43 -5.91 -12.61
N VAL A 168 8.12 -5.64 -12.68
CA VAL A 168 7.41 -5.55 -13.97
C VAL A 168 7.96 -4.41 -14.83
N SER A 169 8.33 -3.29 -14.21
CA SER A 169 8.98 -2.17 -14.91
C SER A 169 10.32 -2.53 -15.52
N ARG A 170 11.10 -3.44 -14.91
CA ARG A 170 12.41 -3.89 -15.43
C ARG A 170 12.27 -4.89 -16.58
N ASP A 171 11.31 -5.80 -16.50
CA ASP A 171 11.07 -6.80 -17.55
C ASP A 171 10.50 -6.19 -18.84
N LEU A 172 9.76 -5.08 -18.71
CA LEU A 172 9.25 -4.33 -19.86
C LEU A 172 10.36 -3.54 -20.60
N VAL A 173 11.44 -3.20 -19.93
CA VAL A 173 12.59 -2.46 -20.51
C VAL A 173 13.59 -3.40 -21.18
N SER A 174 13.51 -4.71 -20.92
CA SER A 174 14.42 -5.74 -21.48
C SER A 174 13.90 -6.41 -22.77
N ARG A 175 12.82 -5.90 -23.33
CA ARG A 175 12.31 -6.25 -24.67
C ARG A 175 12.52 -5.07 -25.62
#